data_2d3662f347a6410be6f81ae1c8aec8fa
#
_entry.id   2d3662f347a6410be6f81ae1c8aec8fa
#
_cell.length_a   1.000
_cell.length_b   1.000
_cell.length_c   1.000
_cell.angle_alpha   90.00
_cell.angle_beta   90.00
_cell.angle_gamma   90.00
#
_symmetry.space_group_name_H-M   'P 1'
#
loop_
_entity.id
_entity.type
_entity.pdbx_description
1 polymer ?
#
loop_
_entity_poly.entity_id
_entity_poly.type
_entity_poly.pdbx_seq_one_letter_code
_entity_poly.pdbx_strand_id
1 'polypeptide(L)'
;MRWRIILLTIGFTACGSDEKPENLLDQDRMVNIMTDIHLIEAEINNIHLQHQDSSVFMYQKLKVKMLKKYNTDTSVFNASFKYYVLNPDKMKPIYAEVKKKLEEIKKRTIAASKIKSPTKPTTNVIDSLKKIQLFPKRINKNIP
;
A
#
# COMPACT_ATOMS: atom_id res chain seq x y z
N MET A 1 -34.90 44.28 27.50
CA MET A 1 -34.18 44.02 26.20
C MET A 1 -32.79 43.45 26.46
N ARG A 2 -32.62 42.45 27.32
CA ARG A 2 -31.30 41.93 27.74
C ARG A 2 -31.24 40.40 27.87
N TRP A 3 -32.18 39.65 27.19
CA TRP A 3 -32.29 38.20 27.34
C TRP A 3 -32.22 37.42 26.02
N ARG A 4 -31.57 37.96 25.00
CA ARG A 4 -31.53 37.34 23.66
C ARG A 4 -30.14 36.93 23.17
N ILE A 5 -29.14 36.88 24.04
CA ILE A 5 -27.72 36.58 23.64
C ILE A 5 -27.20 35.24 24.23
N ILE A 6 -28.04 34.36 24.76
CA ILE A 6 -27.63 33.12 25.43
C ILE A 6 -27.95 31.87 24.58
N LEU A 7 -27.96 31.93 23.28
CA LEU A 7 -28.27 30.74 22.47
C LEU A 7 -27.39 30.63 21.23
N LEU A 8 -26.05 30.67 21.36
CA LEU A 8 -25.18 30.30 20.25
C LEU A 8 -23.84 29.74 20.71
N THR A 9 -23.84 28.82 21.68
CA THR A 9 -22.72 27.93 21.95
C THR A 9 -23.13 26.50 21.73
N ILE A 10 -23.61 26.19 20.52
CA ILE A 10 -23.77 24.80 20.09
C ILE A 10 -22.38 24.29 19.72
N GLY A 11 -21.85 23.49 20.63
CA GLY A 11 -20.55 22.91 20.62
C GLY A 11 -20.23 22.20 19.32
N PHE A 12 -19.11 22.59 18.73
CA PHE A 12 -18.33 21.77 17.84
C PHE A 12 -17.66 20.64 18.63
N THR A 13 -18.44 19.72 19.16
CA THR A 13 -17.94 18.40 19.52
C THR A 13 -17.89 17.55 18.27
N ALA A 14 -17.11 17.97 17.27
CA ALA A 14 -16.61 17.06 16.25
C ALA A 14 -15.54 16.18 16.90
N CYS A 15 -15.95 15.35 17.85
CA CYS A 15 -15.16 14.22 18.32
C CYS A 15 -15.14 13.23 17.17
N GLY A 16 -14.12 13.31 16.30
CA GLY A 16 -13.79 12.23 15.38
C GLY A 16 -13.54 11.02 16.26
N SER A 17 -14.48 10.09 16.29
CA SER A 17 -14.37 8.88 17.07
C SER A 17 -13.13 8.11 16.64
N ASP A 18 -12.12 8.03 17.53
CA ASP A 18 -10.99 7.08 17.46
C ASP A 18 -11.49 5.63 17.61
N GLU A 19 -12.70 5.36 17.13
CA GLU A 19 -13.34 4.07 17.30
C GLU A 19 -12.61 3.04 16.47
N LYS A 20 -12.10 2.03 17.16
CA LYS A 20 -11.42 0.90 16.54
C LYS A 20 -12.37 0.22 15.56
N PRO A 21 -12.03 0.12 14.26
CA PRO A 21 -12.86 -0.58 13.29
C PRO A 21 -13.13 -2.02 13.71
N GLU A 22 -14.34 -2.52 13.48
CA GLU A 22 -14.74 -3.88 13.82
C GLU A 22 -13.82 -4.92 13.16
N ASN A 23 -13.43 -4.68 11.90
CA ASN A 23 -12.56 -5.55 11.12
C ASN A 23 -11.14 -4.99 11.03
N LEU A 24 -10.60 -4.44 12.13
CA LEU A 24 -9.26 -3.89 12.14
C LEU A 24 -8.22 -4.95 11.77
N LEU A 25 -7.43 -4.69 10.74
CA LEU A 25 -6.26 -5.51 10.42
C LEU A 25 -5.23 -5.41 11.56
N ASP A 26 -4.73 -6.55 12.02
CA ASP A 26 -3.66 -6.60 13.01
C ASP A 26 -2.34 -6.00 12.46
N GLN A 27 -1.38 -5.75 13.36
CA GLN A 27 -0.12 -5.11 12.99
C GLN A 27 0.67 -5.92 11.97
N ASP A 28 0.73 -7.24 12.10
CA ASP A 28 1.48 -8.11 11.21
C ASP A 28 0.90 -8.11 9.79
N ARG A 29 -0.43 -8.14 9.68
CA ARG A 29 -1.12 -8.03 8.39
C ARG A 29 -0.91 -6.65 7.78
N MET A 30 -0.98 -5.57 8.58
CA MET A 30 -0.69 -4.21 8.11
C MET A 30 0.75 -4.09 7.61
N VAL A 31 1.74 -4.62 8.34
CA VAL A 31 3.15 -4.63 7.92
C VAL A 31 3.31 -5.34 6.57
N ASN A 32 2.71 -6.52 6.42
CA ASN A 32 2.83 -7.30 5.18
C ASN A 32 2.17 -6.58 4.00
N ILE A 33 0.95 -6.07 4.19
CA ILE A 33 0.21 -5.35 3.16
C ILE A 33 0.95 -4.07 2.75
N MET A 34 1.41 -3.27 3.71
CA MET A 34 2.16 -2.04 3.43
C MET A 34 3.48 -2.31 2.72
N THR A 35 4.19 -3.38 3.10
CA THR A 35 5.40 -3.79 2.39
C THR A 35 5.10 -4.13 0.92
N ASP A 36 4.07 -4.93 0.67
CA ASP A 36 3.68 -5.30 -0.71
C ASP A 36 3.19 -4.07 -1.51
N ILE A 37 2.50 -3.11 -0.88
CA ILE A 37 2.11 -1.84 -1.52
C ILE A 37 3.35 -1.07 -1.99
N HIS A 38 4.35 -0.91 -1.14
CA HIS A 38 5.59 -0.20 -1.52
C HIS A 38 6.36 -0.92 -2.63
N LEU A 39 6.31 -2.25 -2.68
CA LEU A 39 6.91 -3.01 -3.78
C LEU A 39 6.15 -2.80 -5.10
N ILE A 40 4.81 -2.75 -5.06
CA ILE A 40 3.98 -2.44 -6.24
C ILE A 40 4.28 -1.03 -6.74
N GLU A 41 4.37 -0.05 -5.85
CA GLU A 41 4.71 1.34 -6.20
C GLU A 41 6.08 1.44 -6.85
N ALA A 42 7.09 0.79 -6.27
CA ALA A 42 8.42 0.76 -6.82
C ALA A 42 8.47 0.12 -8.23
N GLU A 43 7.72 -0.96 -8.45
CA GLU A 43 7.66 -1.64 -9.74
C GLU A 43 6.98 -0.78 -10.80
N ILE A 44 5.86 -0.13 -10.48
CA ILE A 44 5.16 0.78 -11.40
C ILE A 44 6.07 1.95 -11.78
N ASN A 45 6.81 2.51 -10.82
CA ASN A 45 7.75 3.60 -11.10
C ASN A 45 8.90 3.14 -12.01
N ASN A 46 9.34 1.89 -11.91
CA ASN A 46 10.39 1.33 -12.76
C ASN A 46 9.93 1.06 -14.20
N ILE A 47 8.65 0.81 -14.43
CA ILE A 47 8.11 0.49 -15.78
C ILE A 47 8.05 1.74 -16.67
N HIS A 48 8.19 2.96 -16.13
CA HIS A 48 8.16 4.23 -16.88
C HIS A 48 6.99 4.29 -17.87
N LEU A 49 5.76 4.08 -17.37
CA LEU A 49 4.57 4.20 -18.20
C LEU A 49 4.45 5.63 -18.75
N GLN A 50 4.27 5.75 -20.07
CA GLN A 50 4.25 7.06 -20.76
C GLN A 50 3.08 7.96 -20.33
N HIS A 51 2.02 7.39 -19.75
CA HIS A 51 0.84 8.10 -19.29
C HIS A 51 0.61 7.87 -17.81
N GLN A 52 0.47 8.96 -17.05
CA GLN A 52 0.22 8.92 -15.61
C GLN A 52 -1.08 8.17 -15.27
N ASP A 53 -2.12 8.33 -16.09
CA ASP A 53 -3.41 7.62 -15.91
C ASP A 53 -3.25 6.10 -15.97
N SER A 54 -2.35 5.60 -16.84
CA SER A 54 -2.03 4.18 -16.92
C SER A 54 -1.37 3.65 -15.66
N SER A 55 -0.50 4.45 -15.03
CA SER A 55 0.16 4.10 -13.78
C SER A 55 -0.84 4.00 -12.63
N VAL A 56 -1.75 4.96 -12.52
CA VAL A 56 -2.81 4.98 -11.50
C VAL A 56 -3.74 3.77 -11.68
N PHE A 57 -4.18 3.50 -12.89
CA PHE A 57 -5.05 2.35 -13.18
C PHE A 57 -4.36 1.01 -12.85
N MET A 58 -3.09 0.87 -13.24
CA MET A 58 -2.28 -0.31 -12.93
C MET A 58 -2.15 -0.50 -11.41
N TYR A 59 -1.80 0.57 -10.70
CA TYR A 59 -1.69 0.55 -9.24
C TYR A 59 -2.99 0.08 -8.57
N GLN A 60 -4.13 0.66 -8.95
CA GLN A 60 -5.42 0.28 -8.37
C GLN A 60 -5.74 -1.21 -8.60
N LYS A 61 -5.54 -1.71 -9.82
CA LYS A 61 -5.74 -3.13 -10.13
C LYS A 61 -4.83 -4.05 -9.31
N LEU A 62 -3.55 -3.71 -9.22
CA LEU A 62 -2.57 -4.51 -8.48
C LEU A 62 -2.86 -4.48 -6.97
N LYS A 63 -3.21 -3.31 -6.42
CA LYS A 63 -3.60 -3.14 -5.01
C LYS A 63 -4.80 -4.02 -4.66
N VAL A 64 -5.88 -3.97 -5.45
CA VAL A 64 -7.08 -4.80 -5.19
C VAL A 64 -6.74 -6.29 -5.24
N LYS A 65 -5.96 -6.73 -6.23
CA LYS A 65 -5.54 -8.13 -6.34
C LYS A 65 -4.64 -8.56 -5.17
N MET A 66 -3.74 -7.71 -4.74
CA MET A 66 -2.88 -7.96 -3.60
C MET A 66 -3.66 -8.05 -2.28
N LEU A 67 -4.63 -7.15 -2.04
CA LEU A 67 -5.47 -7.19 -0.85
C LEU A 67 -6.26 -8.50 -0.74
N LYS A 68 -6.77 -9.04 -1.85
CA LYS A 68 -7.42 -10.36 -1.88
C LYS A 68 -6.52 -11.49 -1.40
N LYS A 69 -5.20 -11.45 -1.68
CA LYS A 69 -4.21 -12.40 -1.15
C LYS A 69 -4.18 -12.42 0.37
N TYR A 70 -4.49 -11.30 1.00
CA TYR A 70 -4.56 -11.16 2.46
C TYR A 70 -5.98 -11.35 3.03
N ASN A 71 -6.91 -11.90 2.23
CA ASN A 71 -8.31 -12.07 2.62
C ASN A 71 -8.92 -10.76 3.15
N THR A 72 -8.65 -9.66 2.46
CA THR A 72 -9.16 -8.32 2.80
C THR A 72 -9.49 -7.54 1.54
N ASP A 73 -10.14 -6.42 1.71
CA ASP A 73 -10.52 -5.50 0.63
C ASP A 73 -10.04 -4.06 0.90
N THR A 74 -10.31 -3.19 -0.05
CA THR A 74 -9.89 -1.79 0.01
C THR A 74 -10.58 -1.03 1.16
N SER A 75 -11.82 -1.36 1.50
CA SER A 75 -12.57 -0.69 2.57
C SER A 75 -11.95 -0.99 3.92
N VAL A 76 -11.77 -2.29 4.23
CA VAL A 76 -11.16 -2.76 5.47
C VAL A 76 -9.73 -2.24 5.62
N PHE A 77 -8.94 -2.28 4.53
CA PHE A 77 -7.58 -1.74 4.55
C PHE A 77 -7.58 -0.22 4.83
N ASN A 78 -8.41 0.55 4.14
CA ASN A 78 -8.44 2.01 4.33
C ASN A 78 -8.93 2.40 5.74
N ALA A 79 -9.92 1.70 6.29
CA ALA A 79 -10.39 1.92 7.65
C ALA A 79 -9.29 1.60 8.68
N SER A 80 -8.58 0.47 8.49
CA SER A 80 -7.45 0.07 9.34
C SER A 80 -6.29 1.06 9.24
N PHE A 81 -5.93 1.47 8.04
CA PHE A 81 -4.86 2.44 7.80
C PHE A 81 -5.19 3.78 8.48
N LYS A 82 -6.43 4.29 8.30
CA LYS A 82 -6.90 5.50 8.97
C LYS A 82 -6.79 5.39 10.48
N TYR A 83 -7.23 4.27 11.07
CA TYR A 83 -7.12 4.03 12.49
C TYR A 83 -5.66 4.11 12.98
N TYR A 84 -4.73 3.43 12.29
CA TYR A 84 -3.31 3.46 12.67
C TYR A 84 -2.69 4.85 12.49
N VAL A 85 -3.06 5.60 11.44
CA VAL A 85 -2.59 6.99 11.23
C VAL A 85 -3.04 7.90 12.37
N LEU A 86 -4.27 7.73 12.86
CA LEU A 86 -4.80 8.48 14.01
C LEU A 86 -4.21 8.01 15.35
N ASN A 87 -3.53 6.86 15.38
CA ASN A 87 -2.87 6.30 16.57
C ASN A 87 -1.35 6.15 16.33
N PRO A 88 -0.55 7.23 16.40
CA PRO A 88 0.86 7.21 16.03
C PRO A 88 1.71 6.20 16.79
N ASP A 89 1.39 5.95 18.05
CA ASP A 89 2.13 4.97 18.87
C ASP A 89 1.96 3.53 18.36
N LYS A 90 0.81 3.23 17.75
CA LYS A 90 0.55 1.94 17.10
C LYS A 90 1.11 1.88 15.68
N MET A 91 1.20 3.03 15.01
CA MET A 91 1.72 3.12 13.64
C MET A 91 3.24 3.05 13.57
N LYS A 92 3.95 3.62 14.55
CA LYS A 92 5.43 3.61 14.61
C LYS A 92 6.04 2.22 14.46
N PRO A 93 5.64 1.19 15.25
CA PRO A 93 6.20 -0.15 15.10
C PRO A 93 5.88 -0.77 13.74
N ILE A 94 4.70 -0.50 13.15
CA ILE A 94 4.34 -0.97 11.81
C ILE A 94 5.34 -0.44 10.79
N TYR A 95 5.58 0.88 10.75
CA TYR A 95 6.54 1.47 9.81
C TYR A 95 7.98 1.00 10.03
N ALA A 96 8.38 0.79 11.28
CA ALA A 96 9.71 0.26 11.59
C ALA A 96 9.91 -1.14 10.97
N GLU A 97 8.93 -2.03 11.11
CA GLU A 97 8.99 -3.38 10.52
C GLU A 97 8.85 -3.36 8.99
N VAL A 98 8.01 -2.49 8.42
CA VAL A 98 7.94 -2.28 6.96
C VAL A 98 9.30 -1.87 6.42
N LYS A 99 9.94 -0.87 7.02
CA LYS A 99 11.29 -0.42 6.62
C LYS A 99 12.29 -1.55 6.67
N LYS A 100 12.34 -2.30 7.76
CA LYS A 100 13.23 -3.44 7.93
C LYS A 100 13.03 -4.50 6.84
N LYS A 101 11.77 -4.88 6.55
CA LYS A 101 11.44 -5.84 5.49
C LYS A 101 11.89 -5.34 4.11
N LEU A 102 11.65 -4.08 3.79
CA LEU A 102 12.08 -3.49 2.52
C LEU A 102 13.61 -3.48 2.39
N GLU A 103 14.34 -3.16 3.47
CA GLU A 103 15.80 -3.23 3.49
C GLU A 103 16.33 -4.66 3.29
N GLU A 104 15.72 -5.65 3.92
CA GLU A 104 16.06 -7.07 3.73
C GLU A 104 15.81 -7.53 2.29
N ILE A 105 14.66 -7.17 1.70
CA ILE A 105 14.35 -7.47 0.30
C ILE A 105 15.39 -6.82 -0.62
N LYS A 106 15.74 -5.55 -0.39
CA LYS A 106 16.77 -4.84 -1.14
C LYS A 106 18.13 -5.55 -1.05
N LYS A 107 18.55 -5.94 0.16
CA LYS A 107 19.82 -6.65 0.36
C LYS A 107 19.85 -7.99 -0.39
N ARG A 108 18.77 -8.78 -0.32
CA ARG A 108 18.62 -10.06 -1.04
C ARG A 108 18.68 -9.86 -2.56
N THR A 109 18.00 -8.84 -3.08
CA THR A 109 18.00 -8.52 -4.51
C THR A 109 19.40 -8.14 -5.01
N ILE A 110 20.10 -7.28 -4.25
CA ILE A 110 21.50 -6.89 -4.59
C ILE A 110 22.44 -8.10 -4.52
N ALA A 111 22.32 -8.96 -3.50
CA ALA A 111 23.15 -10.17 -3.39
C ALA A 111 22.90 -11.12 -4.57
N ALA A 112 21.64 -11.34 -4.94
CA ALA A 112 21.26 -12.17 -6.08
C ALA A 112 21.78 -11.60 -7.42
N SER A 113 21.80 -10.27 -7.58
CA SER A 113 22.32 -9.61 -8.79
C SER A 113 23.86 -9.70 -8.92
N LYS A 114 24.59 -9.74 -7.79
CA LYS A 114 26.04 -9.92 -7.79
C LYS A 114 26.50 -11.33 -8.16
N ILE A 115 25.64 -12.32 -7.98
CA ILE A 115 25.94 -13.73 -8.32
C ILE A 115 25.73 -14.01 -9.82
N LYS A 116 24.91 -13.20 -10.50
CA LYS A 116 24.72 -13.26 -11.95
C LYS A 116 25.51 -12.13 -12.59
N SER A 117 26.57 -12.47 -13.34
CA SER A 117 27.40 -11.60 -14.19
C SER A 117 26.56 -10.54 -14.96
N PRO A 118 27.10 -9.36 -15.34
CA PRO A 118 26.34 -8.16 -15.67
C PRO A 118 25.61 -8.28 -17.00
N THR A 119 24.38 -8.77 -16.97
CA THR A 119 23.47 -8.67 -18.11
C THR A 119 22.07 -8.33 -17.61
N LYS A 120 21.68 -7.06 -17.81
CA LYS A 120 20.38 -6.42 -17.65
C LYS A 120 19.73 -6.45 -16.24
N PRO A 121 19.43 -5.27 -15.66
CA PRO A 121 18.59 -5.17 -14.47
C PRO A 121 17.17 -5.57 -14.85
N THR A 122 16.44 -6.23 -13.96
CA THR A 122 14.97 -6.25 -13.95
C THR A 122 14.25 -7.60 -14.03
N THR A 123 14.91 -8.77 -13.96
CA THR A 123 14.11 -10.01 -14.10
C THR A 123 13.62 -10.62 -12.77
N ASN A 124 14.26 -10.34 -11.64
CA ASN A 124 14.04 -11.12 -10.42
C ASN A 124 12.85 -10.63 -9.55
N VAL A 125 12.50 -9.34 -9.59
CA VAL A 125 11.29 -8.82 -8.93
C VAL A 125 10.07 -9.20 -9.76
N ILE A 126 10.20 -9.14 -11.10
CA ILE A 126 9.16 -9.57 -12.05
C ILE A 126 8.86 -11.07 -11.89
N ASP A 127 9.87 -11.92 -11.65
CA ASP A 127 9.66 -13.36 -11.44
C ASP A 127 9.04 -13.67 -10.07
N SER A 128 9.35 -12.90 -9.04
CA SER A 128 8.66 -13.00 -7.75
C SER A 128 7.20 -12.54 -7.85
N LEU A 129 6.93 -11.48 -8.62
CA LEU A 129 5.58 -11.00 -8.92
C LEU A 129 4.85 -11.91 -9.93
N LYS A 130 5.55 -12.54 -10.89
CA LYS A 130 4.99 -13.57 -11.78
C LYS A 130 4.59 -14.83 -11.02
N LYS A 131 5.35 -15.24 -10.00
CA LYS A 131 4.99 -16.36 -9.13
C LYS A 131 3.72 -16.09 -8.33
N ILE A 132 3.37 -14.82 -8.13
CA ILE A 132 2.10 -14.37 -7.54
C ILE A 132 0.98 -14.31 -8.61
N GLN A 133 1.26 -14.61 -9.90
CA GLN A 133 0.32 -14.49 -11.02
C GLN A 133 -0.33 -13.10 -11.16
N LEU A 134 0.40 -12.04 -10.84
CA LEU A 134 -0.11 -10.67 -10.84
C LEU A 134 -0.10 -9.99 -12.22
N PHE A 135 0.72 -10.49 -13.17
CA PHE A 135 0.79 -9.91 -14.51
C PHE A 135 0.15 -10.83 -15.55
N PRO A 136 -0.84 -10.36 -16.31
CA PRO A 136 -1.30 -11.07 -17.50
C PRO A 136 -0.17 -11.06 -18.55
N LYS A 137 0.01 -12.24 -19.20
CA LYS A 137 0.90 -12.43 -20.33
C LYS A 137 0.62 -11.36 -21.39
N ARG A 138 1.65 -10.57 -21.76
CA ARG A 138 1.71 -9.56 -22.82
C ARG A 138 0.38 -9.12 -23.45
N ILE A 139 0.04 -7.86 -23.28
CA ILE A 139 -0.96 -7.20 -24.13
C ILE A 139 -0.38 -7.17 -25.54
N ASN A 140 -1.04 -7.88 -26.45
CA ASN A 140 -0.69 -7.95 -27.86
C ASN A 140 -0.76 -6.53 -28.47
N LYS A 141 0.32 -6.12 -29.16
CA LYS A 141 0.44 -4.83 -29.86
C LYS A 141 -0.40 -4.84 -31.17
N ASN A 142 -1.70 -5.00 -31.09
CA ASN A 142 -2.56 -4.77 -32.26
C ASN A 142 -3.86 -4.15 -31.75
N ILE A 143 -3.86 -2.83 -31.62
CA ILE A 143 -5.08 -2.02 -31.67
C ILE A 143 -4.91 -1.09 -32.86
N PRO A 144 -5.88 -1.06 -33.79
CA PRO A 144 -5.87 -0.27 -35.01
C PRO A 144 -5.83 1.23 -34.74
#